data_53605883d65e36aa3f41e07242a78184
#
_entry.id   53605883d65e36aa3f41e07242a78184
#
_cell.length_a   1.000
_cell.length_b   1.000
_cell.length_c   1.000
_cell.angle_alpha   90.00
_cell.angle_beta   90.00
_cell.angle_gamma   90.00
#
_symmetry.space_group_name_H-M   'P 1'
#
loop_
_entity.id
_entity.type
_entity.pdbx_description
1 polymer ?
#
loop_
_entity_poly.entity_id
_entity_poly.type
_entity_poly.pdbx_seq_one_letter_code
_entity_poly.pdbx_strand_id
1 'polypeptide(L)'
;MQLPGNIPGYKLVWSDEFNNEGKLDSKIWSYEHGFVRNNELQWYQEDNANCSGGALRIEGRRENIKNPNYIEGSTDWKTNREYANYSASSVTTAGTHSWLYGRFEIRAKIPAVKGAWPAIWTLGENKEWPLNGEVDLMEFYRINDVPSILANAAWGTNVRWTAKWDGSNKPFSHFTDKDADWANKFHIWRMDWDKDFIRLYLDDELLNEIDLSQTINPDGFNPFHQPQYLLLNLAIGGNGGDPSQTKFPIVYQIDYVRVYQPV
;
A
#
# COMPACT_ATOMS: atom_id res chain seq x y z
N MET A 1 15.20 -9.91 15.29
CA MET A 1 15.64 -8.88 14.31
C MET A 1 16.45 -9.55 13.22
N GLN A 2 16.00 -9.53 12.00
CA GLN A 2 16.77 -10.04 10.86
C GLN A 2 17.57 -8.87 10.29
N LEU A 3 18.88 -8.88 10.48
CA LEU A 3 19.76 -7.84 9.94
C LEU A 3 19.61 -7.75 8.41
N PRO A 4 19.73 -6.54 7.82
CA PRO A 4 19.70 -6.40 6.36
C PRO A 4 20.76 -7.31 5.73
N GLY A 5 20.33 -8.15 4.80
CA GLY A 5 21.24 -9.03 4.07
C GLY A 5 22.18 -8.24 3.14
N ASN A 6 23.38 -8.76 2.92
CA ASN A 6 24.22 -8.23 1.85
C ASN A 6 23.66 -8.74 0.50
N ILE A 7 23.14 -7.83 -0.31
CA ILE A 7 22.62 -8.12 -1.65
C ILE A 7 23.73 -7.78 -2.65
N PRO A 8 24.30 -8.78 -3.38
CA PRO A 8 25.35 -8.51 -4.35
C PRO A 8 24.92 -7.44 -5.38
N GLY A 9 25.76 -6.42 -5.60
CA GLY A 9 25.50 -5.33 -6.53
C GLY A 9 24.57 -4.23 -6.01
N TYR A 10 24.13 -4.33 -4.75
CA TYR A 10 23.26 -3.33 -4.12
C TYR A 10 23.83 -2.84 -2.79
N LYS A 11 23.53 -1.60 -2.47
CA LYS A 11 23.82 -0.96 -1.17
C LYS A 11 22.50 -0.57 -0.51
N LEU A 12 22.32 -0.92 0.76
CA LEU A 12 21.21 -0.38 1.57
C LEU A 12 21.39 1.14 1.72
N VAL A 13 20.43 1.90 1.20
CA VAL A 13 20.47 3.39 1.24
C VAL A 13 19.52 3.96 2.27
N TRP A 14 18.47 3.20 2.64
CA TRP A 14 17.52 3.61 3.64
C TRP A 14 16.78 2.39 4.22
N SER A 15 16.42 2.45 5.50
CA SER A 15 15.49 1.50 6.11
C SER A 15 14.76 2.09 7.31
N ASP A 16 13.59 1.53 7.59
CA ASP A 16 12.93 1.62 8.88
C ASP A 16 12.61 0.19 9.35
N GLU A 17 13.17 -0.19 10.49
CA GLU A 17 13.01 -1.50 11.11
C GLU A 17 11.94 -1.48 12.21
N PHE A 18 11.24 -0.36 12.39
CA PHE A 18 10.17 -0.15 13.39
C PHE A 18 10.51 -0.62 14.80
N ASN A 19 11.76 -0.46 15.21
CA ASN A 19 12.28 -0.93 16.52
C ASN A 19 11.90 -0.01 17.70
N ASN A 20 11.37 1.18 17.42
CA ASN A 20 10.83 2.05 18.47
C ASN A 20 9.49 1.53 18.97
N GLU A 21 9.14 1.88 20.21
CA GLU A 21 7.80 1.65 20.76
C GLU A 21 6.96 2.93 20.65
N GLY A 22 5.68 2.79 20.31
CA GLY A 22 4.74 3.89 20.23
C GLY A 22 4.63 4.49 18.83
N LYS A 23 4.59 5.81 18.71
CA LYS A 23 4.34 6.50 17.44
C LYS A 23 5.51 6.37 16.46
N LEU A 24 5.18 6.42 15.18
CA LEU A 24 6.16 6.52 14.10
C LEU A 24 6.99 7.80 14.20
N ASP A 25 8.21 7.76 13.68
CA ASP A 25 9.06 8.96 13.58
C ASP A 25 8.45 9.94 12.56
N SER A 26 7.99 11.09 13.05
CA SER A 26 7.37 12.14 12.23
C SER A 26 8.34 12.83 11.26
N LYS A 27 9.65 12.61 11.39
CA LYS A 27 10.64 13.05 10.39
C LYS A 27 10.69 12.16 9.16
N ILE A 28 10.12 10.96 9.26
CA ILE A 28 10.07 9.97 8.19
C ILE A 28 8.66 9.82 7.66
N TRP A 29 7.69 9.63 8.56
CA TRP A 29 6.32 9.27 8.22
C TRP A 29 5.34 10.40 8.50
N SER A 30 4.43 10.58 7.58
CA SER A 30 3.22 11.39 7.75
C SER A 30 1.98 10.52 7.59
N TYR A 31 0.80 11.08 7.89
CA TYR A 31 -0.45 10.36 7.88
C TYR A 31 -1.45 11.00 6.91
N GLU A 32 -2.24 10.17 6.25
CA GLU A 32 -3.48 10.64 5.64
C GLU A 32 -4.59 10.67 6.69
N HIS A 33 -5.54 11.60 6.54
CA HIS A 33 -6.60 11.81 7.51
C HIS A 33 -7.98 11.79 6.86
N GLY A 34 -8.94 11.19 7.54
CA GLY A 34 -10.34 11.20 7.16
C GLY A 34 -10.70 10.22 6.06
N PHE A 35 -11.75 10.56 5.30
CA PHE A 35 -12.12 9.85 4.08
C PHE A 35 -11.26 10.35 2.92
N VAL A 36 -10.41 9.49 2.36
CA VAL A 36 -9.38 9.92 1.40
C VAL A 36 -9.73 9.54 -0.03
N ARG A 37 -10.03 8.26 -0.32
CA ARG A 37 -10.24 7.75 -1.69
C ARG A 37 -11.28 6.64 -1.75
N ASN A 38 -11.73 6.29 -2.97
CA ASN A 38 -12.48 5.09 -3.34
C ASN A 38 -13.80 4.86 -2.57
N ASN A 39 -14.37 5.90 -1.95
CA ASN A 39 -15.56 5.75 -1.11
C ASN A 39 -15.43 4.65 -0.05
N GLU A 40 -14.21 4.46 0.45
CA GLU A 40 -13.89 3.49 1.49
C GLU A 40 -14.63 3.79 2.79
N LEU A 41 -14.70 2.79 3.69
CA LEU A 41 -15.53 2.91 4.90
C LEU A 41 -14.79 3.48 6.11
N GLN A 42 -13.46 3.36 6.16
CA GLN A 42 -12.66 3.80 7.29
C GLN A 42 -12.42 5.31 7.29
N TRP A 43 -12.32 5.85 8.48
CA TRP A 43 -11.68 7.11 8.77
C TRP A 43 -10.19 6.87 9.06
N TYR A 44 -9.30 7.48 8.30
CA TYR A 44 -7.87 7.41 8.57
C TYR A 44 -7.48 8.36 9.69
N GLN A 45 -6.69 7.84 10.66
CA GLN A 45 -6.15 8.60 11.78
C GLN A 45 -4.85 7.99 12.31
N GLU A 46 -4.05 8.80 13.00
CA GLU A 46 -2.75 8.39 13.56
C GLU A 46 -2.86 7.30 14.61
N ASP A 47 -3.90 7.33 15.46
CA ASP A 47 -4.06 6.43 16.60
C ASP A 47 -4.20 4.96 16.20
N ASN A 48 -4.44 4.69 14.93
CA ASN A 48 -4.53 3.35 14.39
C ASN A 48 -3.17 2.78 13.91
N ALA A 49 -2.08 3.55 14.01
CA ALA A 49 -0.74 3.09 13.64
C ALA A 49 0.24 3.33 14.80
N ASN A 50 0.90 2.27 15.24
CA ASN A 50 1.96 2.33 16.24
C ASN A 50 3.00 1.24 16.03
N CYS A 51 4.22 1.49 16.50
CA CYS A 51 5.28 0.49 16.56
C CYS A 51 5.21 -0.26 17.88
N SER A 52 5.23 -1.57 17.82
CA SER A 52 5.25 -2.44 19.01
C SER A 52 5.83 -3.80 18.67
N GLY A 53 6.71 -4.28 19.54
CA GLY A 53 7.34 -5.59 19.38
C GLY A 53 8.20 -5.72 18.13
N GLY A 54 8.81 -4.62 17.67
CA GLY A 54 9.67 -4.58 16.50
C GLY A 54 8.90 -4.60 15.17
N ALA A 55 7.68 -4.10 15.15
CA ALA A 55 6.89 -3.97 13.92
C ALA A 55 5.96 -2.76 13.97
N LEU A 56 5.73 -2.13 12.83
CA LEU A 56 4.60 -1.22 12.65
C LEU A 56 3.31 -2.05 12.63
N ARG A 57 2.35 -1.65 13.43
CA ARG A 57 1.01 -2.24 13.51
C ARG A 57 -0.02 -1.20 13.07
N ILE A 58 -0.71 -1.47 11.98
CA ILE A 58 -1.86 -0.70 11.52
C ILE A 58 -3.11 -1.47 11.89
N GLU A 59 -3.93 -0.90 12.77
CA GLU A 59 -5.16 -1.51 13.25
C GLU A 59 -6.37 -0.96 12.50
N GLY A 60 -7.15 -1.86 11.92
CA GLY A 60 -8.53 -1.56 11.53
C GLY A 60 -9.44 -1.82 12.73
N ARG A 61 -10.28 -0.84 13.09
CA ARG A 61 -11.18 -0.92 14.24
C ARG A 61 -12.62 -0.67 13.81
N ARG A 62 -13.55 -1.31 14.49
CA ARG A 62 -14.98 -0.95 14.41
C ARG A 62 -15.24 0.05 15.53
N GLU A 63 -15.34 1.32 15.18
CA GLU A 63 -15.59 2.42 16.11
C GLU A 63 -16.28 3.56 15.39
N ASN A 64 -17.01 4.38 16.15
CA ASN A 64 -17.82 5.46 15.59
C ASN A 64 -17.05 6.79 15.67
N ILE A 65 -16.57 7.28 14.54
CA ILE A 65 -15.82 8.52 14.42
C ILE A 65 -16.70 9.58 13.79
N LYS A 66 -16.91 10.70 14.49
CA LYS A 66 -17.67 11.83 13.93
C LYS A 66 -16.88 12.49 12.81
N ASN A 67 -17.53 12.66 11.67
CA ASN A 67 -16.97 13.38 10.54
C ASN A 67 -17.11 14.91 10.75
N PRO A 68 -16.02 15.64 10.99
CA PRO A 68 -16.10 17.09 11.20
C PRO A 68 -16.52 17.87 9.94
N ASN A 69 -16.44 17.22 8.77
CA ASN A 69 -16.78 17.81 7.47
C ASN A 69 -18.18 17.41 7.00
N TYR A 70 -19.00 16.80 7.87
CA TYR A 70 -20.36 16.40 7.51
C TYR A 70 -21.21 17.59 7.09
N ILE A 71 -21.90 17.42 5.97
CA ILE A 71 -22.87 18.39 5.43
C ILE A 71 -24.16 17.62 5.13
N GLU A 72 -25.24 17.97 5.81
CA GLU A 72 -26.54 17.38 5.58
C GLU A 72 -27.00 17.58 4.13
N GLY A 73 -27.43 16.50 3.47
CA GLY A 73 -27.89 16.56 2.08
C GLY A 73 -26.77 16.61 1.05
N SER A 74 -25.48 16.55 1.45
CA SER A 74 -24.37 16.52 0.51
C SER A 74 -24.40 15.24 -0.35
N THR A 75 -24.04 15.38 -1.63
CA THR A 75 -23.81 14.28 -2.55
C THR A 75 -22.35 13.83 -2.60
N ASP A 76 -21.44 14.59 -2.00
CA ASP A 76 -20.03 14.23 -1.87
C ASP A 76 -19.88 13.15 -0.80
N TRP A 77 -19.35 11.99 -1.20
CA TRP A 77 -19.16 10.85 -0.32
C TRP A 77 -18.23 11.11 0.88
N LYS A 78 -17.37 12.15 0.82
CA LYS A 78 -16.50 12.55 1.93
C LYS A 78 -17.25 13.36 3.00
N THR A 79 -18.36 13.98 2.64
CA THR A 79 -19.11 14.89 3.52
C THR A 79 -20.55 14.46 3.77
N ASN A 80 -21.08 13.43 3.07
CA ASN A 80 -22.47 12.98 3.22
C ASN A 80 -22.70 12.02 4.38
N ARG A 81 -21.62 11.53 5.02
CA ARG A 81 -21.67 10.63 6.18
C ARG A 81 -21.34 11.40 7.45
N GLU A 82 -22.28 11.42 8.40
CA GLU A 82 -22.08 12.08 9.69
C GLU A 82 -21.03 11.35 10.54
N TYR A 83 -20.96 10.02 10.40
CA TYR A 83 -20.00 9.18 11.11
C TYR A 83 -19.32 8.20 10.15
N ALA A 84 -18.06 7.90 10.45
CA ALA A 84 -17.40 6.70 9.98
C ALA A 84 -17.58 5.59 11.02
N ASN A 85 -17.93 4.39 10.60
CA ASN A 85 -18.13 3.23 11.48
C ASN A 85 -16.88 2.36 11.63
N TYR A 86 -15.82 2.74 10.97
CA TYR A 86 -14.52 2.08 11.01
C TYR A 86 -13.42 3.12 11.00
N SER A 87 -12.32 2.78 11.64
CA SER A 87 -11.08 3.55 11.56
C SER A 87 -9.91 2.65 11.15
N ALA A 88 -8.89 3.25 10.57
CA ALA A 88 -7.63 2.61 10.22
C ALA A 88 -6.52 3.67 10.11
N SER A 89 -5.38 3.32 9.56
CA SER A 89 -4.33 4.28 9.26
C SER A 89 -3.76 4.09 7.86
N SER A 90 -3.29 5.19 7.31
CA SER A 90 -2.46 5.26 6.11
C SER A 90 -1.25 6.11 6.43
N VAL A 91 -0.06 5.51 6.33
CA VAL A 91 1.21 6.17 6.58
C VAL A 91 2.00 6.30 5.29
N THR A 92 2.71 7.39 5.14
CA THR A 92 3.40 7.72 3.90
C THR A 92 4.71 8.45 4.13
N THR A 93 5.67 8.26 3.21
CA THR A 93 6.92 9.03 3.16
C THR A 93 6.82 10.28 2.29
N ALA A 94 5.62 10.65 1.83
CA ALA A 94 5.41 11.85 1.03
C ALA A 94 5.97 13.10 1.72
N GLY A 95 6.77 13.88 0.98
CA GLY A 95 7.40 15.10 1.47
C GLY A 95 8.63 14.91 2.37
N THR A 96 9.00 13.66 2.69
CA THR A 96 10.17 13.35 3.50
C THR A 96 11.18 12.49 2.76
N HIS A 97 10.74 11.37 2.17
CA HIS A 97 11.59 10.44 1.43
C HIS A 97 10.91 9.95 0.16
N SER A 98 11.67 9.94 -0.91
CA SER A 98 11.32 9.33 -2.18
C SER A 98 12.59 8.78 -2.85
N TRP A 99 12.42 7.83 -3.74
CA TRP A 99 13.55 7.16 -4.40
C TRP A 99 13.25 6.99 -5.87
N LEU A 100 14.29 7.13 -6.68
CA LEU A 100 14.27 6.79 -8.09
C LEU A 100 15.08 5.52 -8.26
N TYR A 101 14.44 4.47 -8.75
CA TYR A 101 15.00 3.13 -8.95
C TYR A 101 15.48 2.44 -7.67
N GLY A 102 15.82 1.17 -7.80
CA GLY A 102 16.36 0.36 -6.73
C GLY A 102 15.51 -0.87 -6.42
N ARG A 103 15.91 -1.53 -5.35
CA ARG A 103 15.14 -2.64 -4.76
C ARG A 103 14.47 -2.17 -3.49
N PHE A 104 13.17 -2.36 -3.42
CA PHE A 104 12.36 -2.12 -2.22
C PHE A 104 11.97 -3.48 -1.65
N GLU A 105 12.24 -3.69 -0.37
CA GLU A 105 11.80 -4.87 0.36
C GLU A 105 10.97 -4.46 1.56
N ILE A 106 9.73 -4.91 1.59
CA ILE A 106 8.82 -4.70 2.70
C ILE A 106 8.42 -6.07 3.24
N ARG A 107 8.76 -6.35 4.49
CA ARG A 107 8.36 -7.57 5.16
C ARG A 107 7.10 -7.33 5.97
N ALA A 108 6.01 -7.96 5.56
CA ALA A 108 4.71 -7.69 6.13
C ALA A 108 3.85 -8.95 6.27
N LYS A 109 2.94 -8.91 7.26
CA LYS A 109 1.87 -9.86 7.47
C LYS A 109 0.53 -9.15 7.33
N ILE A 110 -0.25 -9.57 6.34
CA ILE A 110 -1.51 -8.92 5.99
C ILE A 110 -2.72 -9.56 6.68
N PRO A 111 -3.77 -8.79 7.02
CA PRO A 111 -5.04 -9.33 7.48
C PRO A 111 -5.84 -9.87 6.30
N ALA A 112 -5.80 -11.18 6.07
CA ALA A 112 -6.48 -11.84 4.95
C ALA A 112 -7.95 -12.17 5.29
N VAL A 113 -8.73 -11.17 5.70
CA VAL A 113 -10.13 -11.31 6.08
C VAL A 113 -11.05 -10.48 5.18
N LYS A 114 -12.34 -10.83 5.13
CA LYS A 114 -13.33 -10.07 4.36
C LYS A 114 -13.47 -8.65 4.93
N GLY A 115 -13.49 -7.68 4.04
CA GLY A 115 -13.54 -6.26 4.40
C GLY A 115 -12.16 -5.60 4.56
N ALA A 116 -11.07 -6.38 4.66
CA ALA A 116 -9.72 -5.83 4.69
C ALA A 116 -9.19 -5.57 3.27
N TRP A 117 -8.54 -4.42 3.10
CA TRP A 117 -7.83 -4.03 1.88
C TRP A 117 -6.50 -3.37 2.24
N PRO A 118 -5.52 -4.17 2.70
CA PRO A 118 -4.16 -3.68 2.93
C PRO A 118 -3.43 -3.44 1.61
N ALA A 119 -2.55 -2.44 1.58
CA ALA A 119 -1.72 -2.14 0.44
C ALA A 119 -0.29 -1.71 0.82
N ILE A 120 0.64 -1.99 -0.08
CA ILE A 120 2.00 -1.45 -0.16
C ILE A 120 2.12 -0.87 -1.56
N TRP A 121 2.26 0.43 -1.67
CA TRP A 121 2.25 1.09 -2.97
C TRP A 121 3.06 2.38 -2.99
N THR A 122 3.32 2.88 -4.19
CA THR A 122 4.09 4.11 -4.41
C THR A 122 3.37 5.06 -5.35
N LEU A 123 3.63 6.34 -5.19
CA LEU A 123 3.19 7.40 -6.11
C LEU A 123 4.36 8.32 -6.45
N GLY A 124 4.37 8.80 -7.70
CA GLY A 124 5.35 9.78 -8.14
C GLY A 124 5.11 11.16 -7.52
N GLU A 125 6.19 11.90 -7.30
CA GLU A 125 6.14 13.22 -6.67
C GLU A 125 5.51 14.31 -7.54
N ASN A 126 5.69 14.20 -8.85
CA ASN A 126 5.22 15.24 -9.77
C ASN A 126 3.99 14.77 -10.54
N LYS A 127 3.14 15.73 -10.87
CA LYS A 127 1.87 15.56 -11.56
C LYS A 127 0.75 15.02 -10.67
N GLU A 128 -0.46 15.17 -11.19
CA GLU A 128 -1.69 14.67 -10.61
C GLU A 128 -1.88 13.19 -10.96
N TRP A 129 -2.47 12.42 -10.06
CA TRP A 129 -2.86 11.04 -10.36
C TRP A 129 -3.84 10.99 -11.55
N PRO A 130 -3.69 10.02 -12.47
CA PRO A 130 -2.69 8.96 -12.54
C PRO A 130 -1.43 9.32 -13.35
N LEU A 131 -1.27 10.58 -13.76
CA LEU A 131 -0.12 11.06 -14.55
C LEU A 131 1.20 10.98 -13.76
N ASN A 132 1.13 10.94 -12.43
CA ASN A 132 2.29 10.78 -11.55
C ASN A 132 2.80 9.34 -11.47
N GLY A 133 2.02 8.35 -11.94
CA GLY A 133 2.35 6.93 -11.85
C GLY A 133 2.10 6.34 -10.46
N GLU A 134 1.58 5.13 -10.44
CA GLU A 134 1.32 4.33 -9.26
C GLU A 134 1.92 2.94 -9.43
N VAL A 135 2.57 2.41 -8.42
CA VAL A 135 2.99 1.01 -8.38
C VAL A 135 2.43 0.37 -7.13
N ASP A 136 1.62 -0.66 -7.30
CA ASP A 136 1.10 -1.47 -6.21
C ASP A 136 1.99 -2.70 -6.05
N LEU A 137 2.93 -2.64 -5.11
CA LEU A 137 3.77 -3.79 -4.79
C LEU A 137 2.92 -4.94 -4.24
N MET A 138 1.89 -4.59 -3.51
CA MET A 138 0.91 -5.50 -2.94
C MET A 138 -0.41 -4.79 -2.73
N GLU A 139 -1.47 -5.41 -3.20
CA GLU A 139 -2.82 -5.21 -2.70
C GLU A 139 -3.43 -6.58 -2.38
N PHE A 140 -4.21 -6.63 -1.32
CA PHE A 140 -5.08 -7.77 -1.04
C PHE A 140 -6.52 -7.28 -1.02
N TYR A 141 -7.32 -7.77 -1.94
CA TYR A 141 -8.77 -7.51 -1.96
C TYR A 141 -9.52 -8.62 -2.69
N ARG A 142 -10.80 -8.40 -3.02
CA ARG A 142 -11.66 -9.42 -3.62
C ARG A 142 -12.01 -9.08 -5.06
N ILE A 143 -11.73 -10.01 -5.96
CA ILE A 143 -12.18 -9.96 -7.35
C ILE A 143 -13.35 -10.93 -7.48
N ASN A 144 -14.54 -10.43 -7.78
CA ASN A 144 -15.76 -11.25 -7.83
C ASN A 144 -15.96 -12.10 -6.54
N ASP A 145 -15.75 -11.48 -5.39
CA ASP A 145 -15.75 -12.07 -4.03
C ASP A 145 -14.64 -13.13 -3.77
N VAL A 146 -13.73 -13.34 -4.69
CA VAL A 146 -12.55 -14.21 -4.50
C VAL A 146 -11.41 -13.39 -3.90
N PRO A 147 -10.90 -13.73 -2.68
CA PRO A 147 -9.74 -13.05 -2.13
C PRO A 147 -8.53 -13.26 -3.04
N SER A 148 -7.82 -12.19 -3.34
CA SER A 148 -6.74 -12.18 -4.32
C SER A 148 -5.60 -11.28 -3.87
N ILE A 149 -4.38 -11.63 -4.29
CA ILE A 149 -3.19 -10.78 -4.23
C ILE A 149 -3.00 -10.15 -5.61
N LEU A 150 -2.78 -8.85 -5.61
CA LEU A 150 -2.57 -8.06 -6.82
C LEU A 150 -1.24 -7.35 -6.78
N ALA A 151 -0.66 -7.17 -7.95
CA ALA A 151 0.59 -6.43 -8.18
C ALA A 151 0.47 -5.67 -9.50
N ASN A 152 0.37 -4.34 -9.42
CA ASN A 152 -0.04 -3.51 -10.54
C ASN A 152 0.85 -2.30 -10.75
N ALA A 153 0.76 -1.69 -11.93
CA ALA A 153 1.19 -0.32 -12.18
C ALA A 153 0.11 0.45 -12.95
N ALA A 154 0.00 1.75 -12.67
CA ALA A 154 -0.93 2.63 -13.35
C ALA A 154 -0.26 3.92 -13.81
N TRP A 155 -0.67 4.43 -14.97
CA TRP A 155 -0.21 5.69 -15.52
C TRP A 155 -1.31 6.42 -16.27
N GLY A 156 -1.04 7.62 -16.74
CA GLY A 156 -2.06 8.50 -17.29
C GLY A 156 -2.57 8.16 -18.66
N THR A 157 -3.79 8.60 -18.92
CA THR A 157 -4.44 8.64 -20.24
C THR A 157 -4.74 10.08 -20.65
N ASN A 158 -5.33 10.28 -21.84
CA ASN A 158 -5.83 11.58 -22.29
C ASN A 158 -7.07 12.08 -21.51
N VAL A 159 -7.67 11.20 -20.71
CA VAL A 159 -8.84 11.53 -19.90
C VAL A 159 -8.41 11.71 -18.45
N ARG A 160 -8.65 12.90 -17.91
CA ARG A 160 -8.32 13.21 -16.50
C ARG A 160 -8.94 12.16 -15.56
N TRP A 161 -8.22 11.75 -14.54
CA TRP A 161 -8.63 10.73 -13.54
C TRP A 161 -8.87 9.33 -14.10
N THR A 162 -8.44 9.07 -15.34
CA THR A 162 -8.55 7.75 -15.97
C THR A 162 -7.15 7.18 -16.18
N ALA A 163 -6.88 6.06 -15.54
CA ALA A 163 -5.61 5.36 -15.60
C ALA A 163 -5.61 4.26 -16.69
N LYS A 164 -4.45 4.03 -17.24
CA LYS A 164 -4.10 2.78 -17.93
C LYS A 164 -3.38 1.90 -16.92
N TRP A 165 -3.63 0.60 -16.96
CA TRP A 165 -3.15 -0.37 -15.99
C TRP A 165 -2.37 -1.48 -16.67
N ASP A 166 -1.28 -1.89 -16.02
CA ASP A 166 -0.64 -3.19 -16.18
C ASP A 166 -0.80 -3.92 -14.84
N GLY A 167 -1.49 -5.04 -14.84
CA GLY A 167 -1.86 -5.70 -13.59
C GLY A 167 -1.80 -7.20 -13.65
N SER A 168 -1.41 -7.79 -12.54
CA SER A 168 -1.43 -9.22 -12.29
C SER A 168 -2.18 -9.52 -11.01
N ASN A 169 -2.98 -10.57 -11.02
CA ASN A 169 -3.64 -11.05 -9.82
C ASN A 169 -3.50 -12.57 -9.69
N LYS A 170 -3.44 -13.02 -8.44
CA LYS A 170 -3.48 -14.45 -8.09
C LYS A 170 -4.53 -14.66 -7.01
N PRO A 171 -5.43 -15.65 -7.16
CA PRO A 171 -6.34 -16.01 -6.08
C PRO A 171 -5.53 -16.39 -4.84
N PHE A 172 -6.01 -15.99 -3.66
CA PHE A 172 -5.30 -16.21 -2.41
C PHE A 172 -5.03 -17.71 -2.12
N SER A 173 -5.90 -18.59 -2.64
CA SER A 173 -5.70 -20.03 -2.59
C SER A 173 -4.38 -20.50 -3.25
N HIS A 174 -3.87 -19.76 -4.25
CA HIS A 174 -2.56 -20.07 -4.85
C HIS A 174 -1.44 -20.17 -3.80
N PHE A 175 -1.54 -19.40 -2.74
CA PHE A 175 -0.57 -19.37 -1.63
C PHE A 175 -0.99 -20.30 -0.50
N THR A 176 -2.26 -20.28 -0.10
CA THR A 176 -2.74 -21.08 1.04
C THR A 176 -2.83 -22.57 0.76
N ASP A 177 -2.95 -22.99 -0.50
CA ASP A 177 -2.90 -24.41 -0.89
C ASP A 177 -1.48 -25.00 -0.73
N LYS A 178 -0.45 -24.14 -0.82
CA LYS A 178 0.96 -24.52 -0.58
C LYS A 178 1.32 -24.46 0.91
N ASP A 179 0.70 -23.55 1.65
CA ASP A 179 0.95 -23.32 3.07
C ASP A 179 -0.34 -22.81 3.75
N ALA A 180 -1.04 -23.71 4.43
CA ALA A 180 -2.31 -23.41 5.10
C ALA A 180 -2.17 -22.31 6.18
N ASP A 181 -0.96 -22.10 6.71
CA ASP A 181 -0.65 -21.07 7.72
C ASP A 181 -0.09 -19.77 7.12
N TRP A 182 -0.14 -19.62 5.80
CA TRP A 182 0.44 -18.50 5.07
C TRP A 182 0.02 -17.14 5.66
N ALA A 183 -1.27 -16.93 5.91
CA ALA A 183 -1.82 -15.67 6.42
C ALA A 183 -1.29 -15.26 7.81
N ASN A 184 -0.74 -16.21 8.57
CA ASN A 184 -0.18 -15.97 9.90
C ASN A 184 1.33 -15.67 9.86
N LYS A 185 1.94 -15.66 8.69
CA LYS A 185 3.37 -15.46 8.50
C LYS A 185 3.67 -14.09 7.91
N PHE A 186 4.89 -13.61 8.14
CA PHE A 186 5.44 -12.47 7.42
C PHE A 186 6.02 -12.92 6.09
N HIS A 187 5.74 -12.16 5.05
CA HIS A 187 6.21 -12.37 3.69
C HIS A 187 6.96 -11.14 3.19
N ILE A 188 7.87 -11.33 2.24
CA ILE A 188 8.65 -10.24 1.63
C ILE A 188 7.97 -9.82 0.32
N TRP A 189 7.51 -8.58 0.31
CA TRP A 189 6.97 -7.89 -0.85
C TRP A 189 8.10 -7.07 -1.43
N ARG A 190 8.48 -7.37 -2.67
CA ARG A 190 9.67 -6.78 -3.29
C ARG A 190 9.34 -6.14 -4.62
N MET A 191 9.90 -4.96 -4.84
CA MET A 191 9.98 -4.31 -6.13
C MET A 191 11.44 -4.18 -6.55
N ASP A 192 11.81 -4.72 -7.70
CA ASP A 192 13.06 -4.43 -8.39
C ASP A 192 12.73 -3.45 -9.53
N TRP A 193 13.27 -2.26 -9.45
CA TRP A 193 12.95 -1.16 -10.35
C TRP A 193 14.21 -0.55 -10.94
N ASP A 194 14.33 -0.60 -12.26
CA ASP A 194 15.38 0.04 -13.03
C ASP A 194 14.79 0.97 -14.11
N LYS A 195 15.62 1.48 -15.03
CA LYS A 195 15.18 2.37 -16.10
C LYS A 195 14.30 1.69 -17.16
N ASP A 196 14.31 0.37 -17.24
CA ASP A 196 13.65 -0.40 -18.29
C ASP A 196 12.42 -1.15 -17.76
N PHE A 197 12.48 -1.64 -16.51
CA PHE A 197 11.46 -2.51 -15.94
C PHE A 197 11.15 -2.22 -14.47
N ILE A 198 9.91 -2.52 -14.08
CA ILE A 198 9.52 -2.76 -12.69
C ILE A 198 9.12 -4.23 -12.57
N ARG A 199 9.73 -4.95 -11.63
CA ARG A 199 9.41 -6.34 -11.31
C ARG A 199 8.91 -6.45 -9.90
N LEU A 200 7.72 -7.01 -9.73
CA LEU A 200 7.04 -7.15 -8.45
C LEU A 200 7.03 -8.61 -8.02
N TYR A 201 7.45 -8.85 -6.78
CA TYR A 201 7.61 -10.21 -6.24
C TYR A 201 6.91 -10.34 -4.89
N LEU A 202 6.44 -11.54 -4.62
CA LEU A 202 6.07 -12.01 -3.29
C LEU A 202 7.02 -13.17 -2.92
N ASP A 203 7.79 -12.98 -1.86
CA ASP A 203 8.94 -13.79 -1.53
C ASP A 203 9.88 -13.88 -2.76
N ASP A 204 10.05 -15.01 -3.39
CA ASP A 204 10.83 -15.15 -4.62
C ASP A 204 9.96 -15.40 -5.87
N GLU A 205 8.64 -15.39 -5.74
CA GLU A 205 7.73 -15.57 -6.86
C GLU A 205 7.47 -14.24 -7.58
N LEU A 206 7.82 -14.18 -8.89
CA LEU A 206 7.49 -13.03 -9.73
C LEU A 206 5.96 -12.96 -9.93
N LEU A 207 5.37 -11.85 -9.50
CA LEU A 207 3.94 -11.57 -9.67
C LEU A 207 3.65 -10.79 -10.95
N ASN A 208 4.47 -9.76 -11.25
CA ASN A 208 4.30 -8.92 -12.43
C ASN A 208 5.65 -8.36 -12.90
N GLU A 209 5.81 -8.22 -14.22
CA GLU A 209 6.92 -7.51 -14.86
C GLU A 209 6.34 -6.44 -15.79
N ILE A 210 6.61 -5.18 -15.50
CA ILE A 210 6.10 -4.01 -16.22
C ILE A 210 7.22 -3.44 -17.09
N ASP A 211 7.04 -3.42 -18.41
CA ASP A 211 7.95 -2.81 -19.37
C ASP A 211 7.71 -1.28 -19.39
N LEU A 212 8.69 -0.51 -18.92
CA LEU A 212 8.56 0.94 -18.81
C LEU A 212 8.55 1.67 -20.16
N SER A 213 8.92 1.01 -21.26
CA SER A 213 8.73 1.57 -22.60
C SER A 213 7.25 1.73 -22.97
N GLN A 214 6.36 1.01 -22.27
CA GLN A 214 4.91 1.01 -22.52
C GLN A 214 4.13 1.95 -21.58
N THR A 215 4.80 2.58 -20.62
CA THR A 215 4.14 3.35 -19.53
C THR A 215 4.21 4.87 -19.75
N ILE A 216 4.43 5.30 -20.96
CA ILE A 216 4.54 6.73 -21.30
C ILE A 216 3.16 7.37 -21.27
N ASN A 217 3.02 8.47 -20.53
CA ASN A 217 1.82 9.31 -20.52
C ASN A 217 1.61 9.98 -21.88
N PRO A 218 0.39 10.43 -22.22
CA PRO A 218 0.11 11.09 -23.49
C PRO A 218 0.92 12.35 -23.78
N ASP A 219 1.44 13.01 -22.74
CA ASP A 219 2.32 14.19 -22.86
C ASP A 219 3.81 13.84 -23.08
N GLY A 220 4.13 12.55 -23.22
CA GLY A 220 5.48 12.04 -23.41
C GLY A 220 6.27 11.82 -22.11
N PHE A 221 5.70 12.14 -20.96
CA PHE A 221 6.34 11.90 -19.66
C PHE A 221 6.19 10.44 -19.22
N ASN A 222 7.29 9.80 -18.84
CA ASN A 222 7.21 8.49 -18.20
C ASN A 222 7.20 8.65 -16.67
N PRO A 223 6.09 8.34 -16.00
CA PRO A 223 5.95 8.59 -14.56
C PRO A 223 6.82 7.68 -13.69
N PHE A 224 7.38 6.61 -14.24
CA PHE A 224 8.31 5.72 -13.53
C PHE A 224 9.79 6.07 -13.75
N HIS A 225 10.07 7.23 -14.37
CA HIS A 225 11.40 7.84 -14.45
C HIS A 225 11.53 9.08 -13.53
N GLN A 226 10.76 9.11 -12.45
CA GLN A 226 10.83 10.11 -11.40
C GLN A 226 10.84 9.45 -10.02
N PRO A 227 11.30 10.16 -8.97
CA PRO A 227 11.21 9.64 -7.61
C PRO A 227 9.77 9.31 -7.21
N GLN A 228 9.62 8.23 -6.46
CA GLN A 228 8.35 7.78 -5.91
C GLN A 228 8.43 7.69 -4.39
N TYR A 229 7.39 8.13 -3.70
CA TYR A 229 7.22 7.97 -2.27
C TYR A 229 6.35 6.76 -1.95
N LEU A 230 6.49 6.21 -0.74
CA LEU A 230 5.82 5.00 -0.29
C LEU A 230 4.56 5.32 0.52
N LEU A 231 3.55 4.48 0.35
CA LEU A 231 2.34 4.42 1.19
C LEU A 231 2.13 3.00 1.71
N LEU A 232 1.76 2.91 2.99
CA LEU A 232 1.37 1.68 3.67
C LEU A 232 0.02 1.96 4.33
N ASN A 233 -1.03 1.28 3.90
CA ASN A 233 -2.36 1.55 4.44
C ASN A 233 -3.21 0.28 4.60
N LEU A 234 -4.20 0.39 5.45
CA LEU A 234 -5.27 -0.59 5.61
C LEU A 234 -6.60 0.09 5.31
N ALA A 235 -7.12 -0.09 4.11
CA ALA A 235 -8.49 0.30 3.81
C ALA A 235 -9.49 -0.76 4.31
N ILE A 236 -10.73 -0.35 4.52
CA ILE A 236 -11.82 -1.22 4.99
C ILE A 236 -13.03 -1.02 4.08
N GLY A 237 -13.61 -2.13 3.64
CA GLY A 237 -14.72 -2.11 2.68
C GLY A 237 -14.25 -1.92 1.24
N GLY A 238 -15.08 -1.34 0.39
CA GLY A 238 -14.77 -1.20 -1.04
C GLY A 238 -14.41 -2.55 -1.67
N ASN A 239 -13.28 -2.60 -2.36
CA ASN A 239 -12.78 -3.84 -2.96
C ASN A 239 -12.46 -4.94 -1.93
N GLY A 240 -12.22 -4.60 -0.66
CA GLY A 240 -12.05 -5.56 0.43
C GLY A 240 -13.29 -6.39 0.74
N GLY A 241 -14.46 -5.93 0.29
CA GLY A 241 -15.76 -6.54 0.54
C GLY A 241 -16.43 -6.04 1.81
N ASP A 242 -17.58 -6.62 2.16
CA ASP A 242 -18.38 -6.22 3.31
C ASP A 242 -17.74 -6.67 4.64
N PRO A 243 -17.33 -5.72 5.53
CA PRO A 243 -16.73 -6.03 6.82
C PRO A 243 -17.75 -6.32 7.93
N SER A 244 -19.05 -6.31 7.66
CA SER A 244 -20.11 -6.34 8.68
C SER A 244 -20.01 -7.55 9.63
N GLN A 245 -19.58 -8.71 9.14
CA GLN A 245 -19.41 -9.94 9.90
C GLN A 245 -17.95 -10.20 10.35
N THR A 246 -17.03 -9.30 10.01
CA THR A 246 -15.62 -9.45 10.37
C THR A 246 -15.40 -9.08 11.83
N LYS A 247 -14.59 -9.88 12.53
CA LYS A 247 -14.16 -9.57 13.90
C LYS A 247 -13.07 -8.50 13.87
N PHE A 248 -13.23 -7.47 14.67
CA PHE A 248 -12.27 -6.40 14.88
C PHE A 248 -11.63 -6.47 16.28
N PRO A 249 -10.42 -5.91 16.49
CA PRO A 249 -9.59 -5.26 15.49
C PRO A 249 -8.97 -6.25 14.50
N ILE A 250 -8.74 -5.78 13.26
CA ILE A 250 -7.88 -6.45 12.29
C ILE A 250 -6.53 -5.75 12.28
N VAL A 251 -5.45 -6.50 12.08
CA VAL A 251 -4.09 -5.96 12.23
C VAL A 251 -3.24 -6.27 11.01
N TYR A 252 -2.72 -5.23 10.40
CA TYR A 252 -1.70 -5.26 9.37
C TYR A 252 -0.36 -4.95 10.02
N GLN A 253 0.61 -5.86 9.90
CA GLN A 253 1.92 -5.75 10.55
C GLN A 253 3.03 -5.62 9.52
N ILE A 254 3.90 -4.63 9.69
CA ILE A 254 5.08 -4.42 8.84
C ILE A 254 6.32 -4.49 9.73
N ASP A 255 7.18 -5.48 9.49
CA ASP A 255 8.41 -5.75 10.25
C ASP A 255 9.52 -4.78 9.85
N TYR A 256 9.66 -4.53 8.54
CA TYR A 256 10.59 -3.54 8.03
C TYR A 256 10.21 -3.02 6.64
N VAL A 257 10.76 -1.86 6.33
CA VAL A 257 10.91 -1.33 4.97
C VAL A 257 12.38 -1.08 4.70
N ARG A 258 12.90 -1.59 3.59
CA ARG A 258 14.31 -1.45 3.18
C ARG A 258 14.40 -1.03 1.73
N VAL A 259 15.22 -0.05 1.45
CA VAL A 259 15.48 0.42 0.08
C VAL A 259 16.98 0.27 -0.21
N TYR A 260 17.26 -0.41 -1.31
CA TYR A 260 18.60 -0.65 -1.81
C TYR A 260 18.75 -0.01 -3.20
N GLN A 261 19.90 0.52 -3.48
CA GLN A 261 20.24 1.03 -4.82
C GLN A 261 21.49 0.34 -5.36
N PRO A 262 21.63 0.23 -6.69
CA PRO A 262 22.82 -0.31 -7.31
C PRO A 262 24.09 0.41 -6.85
N VAL A 263 25.20 -0.32 -6.75
CA VAL A 263 26.52 0.22 -6.36
C VAL A 263 27.23 0.84 -7.56
#